data_8f57034c32ade95b64dd73f7684ab3f5
#
_entry.id   8f57034c32ade95b64dd73f7684ab3f5
#
_cell.length_a   1.000
_cell.length_b   1.000
_cell.length_c   1.000
_cell.angle_alpha   90.00
_cell.angle_beta   90.00
_cell.angle_gamma   90.00
#
_symmetry.space_group_name_H-M   'P 1'
#
loop_
_entity.id
_entity.type
_entity.pdbx_description
1 polymer ?
#
loop_
_entity_poly.entity_id
_entity_poly.type
_entity_poly.pdbx_seq_one_letter_code
_entity_poly.pdbx_strand_id
1 'polypeptide(L)'
;MWLANAERVLYADTITLAVFMIEVEQLLKPVSAEEPCGKDLSYDPGFLALEGLIAGKRETQFSAAEEPDWKAVHDACLVLLGQSKDLRVAVILCLALLKLEGAVGLRNGLALLKGSLERYWPDLYPKLDPEENNDPLERINVIASISTPLGTFGDPLRFLQRLREMPLANSPQLGWFGLADIAGDKITLPNGQEKPSVSAAQIKAAFRDTKQEELEGCGRAILDSIVLAKDIDRFLMETVGPAQAPDMAALTTVLTDIQKNLAPYTSKVPGQMQAEGQATETSSSGGFAINGAIQSRQDVVRLLDRICEYYARTEPSSPLPLLLRRAQRLAEMDFLQIVDELTPAMRAQLEPIVGRPAGETPPA
;
A
#
# COMPACT_ATOMS: atom_id res chain seq x y z
N MET A 1 -13.57 -32.39 9.84
CA MET A 1 -12.47 -32.18 10.80
C MET A 1 -11.59 -30.97 10.42
N TRP A 2 -11.69 -30.45 9.22
CA TRP A 2 -10.88 -29.33 8.70
C TRP A 2 -11.52 -27.95 8.96
N LEU A 3 -12.83 -27.86 9.08
CA LEU A 3 -13.58 -26.66 9.45
C LEU A 3 -13.36 -26.22 10.91
N ALA A 4 -13.02 -27.14 11.81
CA ALA A 4 -12.86 -26.84 13.23
C ALA A 4 -11.54 -26.11 13.59
N ASN A 5 -10.52 -26.14 12.73
CA ASN A 5 -9.27 -25.44 12.97
C ASN A 5 -9.27 -24.02 12.36
N ALA A 6 -10.04 -23.77 11.31
CA ALA A 6 -10.26 -22.42 10.77
C ALA A 6 -11.15 -21.58 11.73
N GLU A 7 -12.10 -22.22 12.41
CA GLU A 7 -12.94 -21.56 13.42
C GLU A 7 -12.15 -21.11 14.66
N ARG A 8 -11.04 -21.79 15.01
CA ARG A 8 -10.21 -21.39 16.18
C ARG A 8 -9.37 -20.14 15.98
N VAL A 9 -9.13 -19.73 14.75
CA VAL A 9 -8.40 -18.49 14.45
C VAL A 9 -9.38 -17.30 14.33
N LEU A 10 -10.66 -17.53 14.08
CA LEU A 10 -11.67 -16.51 13.80
C LEU A 10 -12.65 -16.25 14.94
N TYR A 11 -12.77 -17.15 15.91
CA TYR A 11 -13.49 -16.92 17.16
C TYR A 11 -12.52 -16.71 18.31
N ALA A 12 -11.66 -15.71 18.19
CA ALA A 12 -11.19 -15.07 19.39
C ALA A 12 -12.42 -14.35 19.97
N ASP A 13 -12.96 -14.88 21.05
CA ASP A 13 -13.99 -14.22 21.86
C ASP A 13 -13.70 -12.72 21.98
N THR A 14 -14.72 -11.89 22.05
CA THR A 14 -14.62 -10.42 22.24
C THR A 14 -13.64 -10.04 23.33
N ILE A 15 -13.36 -10.93 24.27
CA ILE A 15 -12.36 -10.82 25.35
C ILE A 15 -10.93 -10.98 24.80
N THR A 16 -10.70 -11.83 23.79
CA THR A 16 -9.36 -12.04 23.18
C THR A 16 -8.98 -10.89 22.25
N LEU A 17 -9.93 -10.27 21.56
CA LEU A 17 -9.69 -9.02 20.80
C LEU A 17 -9.25 -7.87 21.71
N ALA A 18 -9.79 -7.76 22.92
CA ALA A 18 -9.37 -6.75 23.89
C ALA A 18 -7.93 -6.94 24.37
N VAL A 19 -7.39 -8.16 24.35
CA VAL A 19 -6.02 -8.48 24.78
C VAL A 19 -4.97 -8.03 23.76
N PHE A 20 -5.32 -7.92 22.48
CA PHE A 20 -4.39 -7.48 21.41
C PHE A 20 -4.50 -6.00 21.08
N MET A 21 -5.45 -5.25 21.63
CA MET A 21 -5.55 -3.81 21.39
C MET A 21 -4.33 -3.11 22.00
N ILE A 22 -3.41 -2.71 21.14
CA ILE A 22 -2.26 -1.90 21.54
C ILE A 22 -2.72 -0.49 21.82
N GLU A 23 -2.46 -0.01 23.02
CA GLU A 23 -2.49 1.41 23.30
C GLU A 23 -1.22 2.05 22.71
N VAL A 24 -1.30 2.53 21.46
CA VAL A 24 -0.19 3.17 20.74
C VAL A 24 0.52 4.21 21.60
N GLU A 25 -0.22 5.01 22.36
CA GLU A 25 0.33 6.02 23.25
C GLU A 25 1.20 5.45 24.37
N GLN A 26 0.96 4.22 24.82
CA GLN A 26 1.85 3.58 25.82
C GLN A 26 3.19 3.22 25.20
N LEU A 27 3.21 2.71 23.97
CA LEU A 27 4.43 2.39 23.24
C LEU A 27 5.22 3.64 22.83
N LEU A 28 4.54 4.77 22.69
CA LEU A 28 5.16 6.06 22.38
C LEU A 28 5.69 6.80 23.63
N LYS A 29 5.51 6.29 24.84
CA LYS A 29 6.15 6.87 26.02
C LYS A 29 7.66 6.66 25.97
N PRO A 30 8.47 7.63 26.48
CA PRO A 30 9.92 7.44 26.55
C PRO A 30 10.27 6.21 27.38
N VAL A 31 11.38 5.55 27.05
CA VAL A 31 11.90 4.38 27.81
C VAL A 31 12.35 4.83 29.19
N SER A 32 13.11 5.92 29.25
CA SER A 32 13.50 6.59 30.51
C SER A 32 13.56 8.11 30.33
N ALA A 33 13.75 8.84 31.39
CA ALA A 33 13.91 10.29 31.31
C ALA A 33 15.27 10.70 30.74
N GLU A 34 16.33 9.93 31.03
CA GLU A 34 17.69 10.19 30.57
C GLU A 34 17.90 9.69 29.12
N GLU A 35 17.32 8.53 28.79
CA GLU A 35 17.43 7.91 27.49
C GLU A 35 16.04 7.63 26.91
N PRO A 36 15.37 8.62 26.29
CA PRO A 36 13.98 8.46 25.81
C PRO A 36 13.81 7.33 24.79
N CYS A 37 14.81 7.09 23.94
CA CYS A 37 14.80 6.01 22.96
C CYS A 37 15.42 4.70 23.46
N GLY A 38 15.97 4.67 24.67
CA GLY A 38 16.60 3.48 25.25
C GLY A 38 17.88 3.05 24.53
N LYS A 39 18.16 1.74 24.52
CA LYS A 39 19.40 1.15 24.01
C LYS A 39 19.34 0.73 22.56
N ASP A 40 20.51 0.61 21.92
CA ASP A 40 20.63 -0.04 20.61
C ASP A 40 20.35 -1.56 20.71
N LEU A 41 19.52 -2.07 19.81
CA LEU A 41 19.15 -3.49 19.73
C LEU A 41 19.94 -4.28 18.70
N SER A 42 20.86 -3.68 17.94
CA SER A 42 21.54 -4.33 16.82
C SER A 42 22.23 -5.65 17.16
N TYR A 43 22.70 -5.79 18.41
CA TYR A 43 23.32 -7.02 18.93
C TYR A 43 22.54 -7.64 20.10
N ASP A 44 21.31 -7.20 20.31
CA ASP A 44 20.47 -7.75 21.39
C ASP A 44 19.98 -9.16 21.01
N PRO A 45 20.17 -10.17 21.86
CA PRO A 45 19.72 -11.54 21.55
C PRO A 45 18.21 -11.65 21.26
N GLY A 46 17.40 -10.81 21.90
CA GLY A 46 15.95 -10.75 21.66
C GLY A 46 15.63 -10.23 20.26
N PHE A 47 16.37 -9.23 19.76
CA PHE A 47 16.21 -8.72 18.42
C PHE A 47 16.64 -9.76 17.36
N LEU A 48 17.77 -10.43 17.56
CA LEU A 48 18.21 -11.52 16.67
C LEU A 48 17.22 -12.70 16.68
N ALA A 49 16.63 -13.02 17.83
CA ALA A 49 15.57 -14.02 17.91
C ALA A 49 14.30 -13.57 17.14
N LEU A 50 13.92 -12.29 17.20
CA LEU A 50 12.80 -11.73 16.45
C LEU A 50 13.00 -11.84 14.94
N GLU A 51 14.20 -11.59 14.43
CA GLU A 51 14.54 -11.80 13.02
C GLU A 51 14.37 -13.27 12.60
N GLY A 52 14.73 -14.19 13.48
CA GLY A 52 14.50 -15.63 13.28
C GLY A 52 13.01 -15.99 13.25
N LEU A 53 12.21 -15.39 14.15
CA LEU A 53 10.76 -15.63 14.21
C LEU A 53 10.05 -15.16 12.93
N ILE A 54 10.39 -13.97 12.42
CA ILE A 54 9.73 -13.39 11.23
C ILE A 54 10.12 -14.10 9.94
N ALA A 55 11.26 -14.76 9.89
CA ALA A 55 11.69 -15.57 8.75
C ALA A 55 10.77 -16.78 8.52
N GLY A 56 10.05 -17.25 9.55
CA GLY A 56 9.27 -18.47 9.50
C GLY A 56 10.13 -19.69 9.24
N LYS A 57 9.51 -20.77 8.84
CA LYS A 57 10.25 -21.97 8.39
C LYS A 57 10.29 -21.99 6.87
N ARG A 58 11.50 -22.04 6.32
CA ARG A 58 11.70 -22.19 4.87
C ARG A 58 11.28 -23.59 4.41
N GLU A 59 10.79 -23.67 3.19
CA GLU A 59 10.52 -24.94 2.53
C GLU A 59 11.81 -25.79 2.46
N THR A 60 11.67 -27.05 2.79
CA THR A 60 12.73 -28.07 2.67
C THR A 60 12.21 -29.25 1.85
N GLN A 61 13.08 -30.21 1.49
CA GLN A 61 12.64 -31.42 0.80
C GLN A 61 11.61 -32.25 1.60
N PHE A 62 11.49 -32.01 2.90
CA PHE A 62 10.66 -32.81 3.81
C PHE A 62 9.53 -32.00 4.48
N SER A 63 9.50 -30.68 4.34
CA SER A 63 8.47 -29.82 4.96
C SER A 63 8.13 -28.64 4.07
N ALA A 64 6.84 -28.34 3.97
CA ALA A 64 6.38 -27.10 3.35
C ALA A 64 6.86 -25.86 4.16
N ALA A 65 6.93 -24.71 3.51
CA ALA A 65 7.15 -23.45 4.20
C ALA A 65 6.04 -23.20 5.22
N GLU A 66 6.40 -22.75 6.42
CA GLU A 66 5.44 -22.36 7.45
C GLU A 66 5.50 -20.85 7.67
N GLU A 67 4.33 -20.21 7.77
CA GLU A 67 4.22 -18.80 8.16
C GLU A 67 4.78 -18.59 9.57
N PRO A 68 5.28 -17.38 9.88
CA PRO A 68 5.66 -16.98 11.23
C PRO A 68 4.53 -17.18 12.24
N ASP A 69 4.90 -17.50 13.49
CA ASP A 69 3.96 -17.37 14.61
C ASP A 69 3.80 -15.88 14.95
N TRP A 70 2.78 -15.27 14.35
CA TRP A 70 2.55 -13.82 14.47
C TRP A 70 2.27 -13.38 15.91
N LYS A 71 1.74 -14.27 16.76
CA LYS A 71 1.56 -13.97 18.19
C LYS A 71 2.91 -13.91 18.91
N ALA A 72 3.79 -14.85 18.66
CA ALA A 72 5.14 -14.85 19.22
C ALA A 72 5.94 -13.61 18.71
N VAL A 73 5.79 -13.25 17.42
CA VAL A 73 6.39 -12.04 16.85
C VAL A 73 5.88 -10.79 17.55
N HIS A 74 4.55 -10.65 17.72
CA HIS A 74 3.93 -9.54 18.42
C HIS A 74 4.45 -9.39 19.85
N ASP A 75 4.44 -10.47 20.63
CA ASP A 75 4.85 -10.44 22.04
C ASP A 75 6.34 -10.08 22.18
N ALA A 76 7.21 -10.61 21.30
CA ALA A 76 8.61 -10.24 21.24
C ALA A 76 8.82 -8.74 20.89
N CYS A 77 8.06 -8.21 19.94
CA CYS A 77 8.10 -6.79 19.59
C CYS A 77 7.73 -5.89 20.77
N LEU A 78 6.69 -6.23 21.54
CA LEU A 78 6.29 -5.45 22.71
C LEU A 78 7.39 -5.40 23.77
N VAL A 79 8.06 -6.52 24.03
CA VAL A 79 9.18 -6.58 24.97
C VAL A 79 10.33 -5.67 24.52
N LEU A 80 10.68 -5.71 23.22
CA LEU A 80 11.77 -4.91 22.67
C LEU A 80 11.43 -3.42 22.61
N LEU A 81 10.20 -3.04 22.24
CA LEU A 81 9.76 -1.64 22.24
C LEU A 81 9.66 -1.02 23.64
N GLY A 82 9.53 -1.85 24.68
CA GLY A 82 9.69 -1.42 26.07
C GLY A 82 11.13 -1.06 26.45
N GLN A 83 12.13 -1.53 25.68
CA GLN A 83 13.55 -1.32 25.93
C GLN A 83 14.19 -0.32 24.97
N SER A 84 13.58 -0.12 23.80
CA SER A 84 14.13 0.73 22.75
C SER A 84 13.03 1.28 21.83
N LYS A 85 13.23 2.51 21.33
CA LYS A 85 12.44 3.06 20.22
C LYS A 85 13.18 2.74 18.93
N ASP A 86 12.91 1.56 18.38
CA ASP A 86 13.55 1.03 17.18
C ASP A 86 12.54 0.85 16.05
N LEU A 87 12.77 1.53 14.92
CA LEU A 87 11.91 1.47 13.73
C LEU A 87 11.80 0.08 13.14
N ARG A 88 12.88 -0.72 13.20
CA ARG A 88 12.89 -2.09 12.70
C ARG A 88 11.85 -2.94 13.44
N VAL A 89 11.83 -2.82 14.76
CA VAL A 89 10.85 -3.51 15.62
C VAL A 89 9.45 -2.96 15.39
N ALA A 90 9.29 -1.64 15.24
CA ALA A 90 8.00 -1.01 15.02
C ALA A 90 7.38 -1.43 13.67
N VAL A 91 8.17 -1.58 12.61
CA VAL A 91 7.71 -2.09 11.30
C VAL A 91 7.28 -3.56 11.41
N ILE A 92 8.06 -4.39 12.12
CA ILE A 92 7.72 -5.80 12.36
C ILE A 92 6.42 -5.91 13.17
N LEU A 93 6.25 -5.07 14.20
CA LEU A 93 5.02 -5.01 14.97
C LEU A 93 3.82 -4.58 14.12
N CYS A 94 3.99 -3.58 13.25
CA CYS A 94 2.94 -3.17 12.31
C CYS A 94 2.47 -4.34 11.44
N LEU A 95 3.40 -5.16 10.96
CA LEU A 95 3.09 -6.35 10.18
C LEU A 95 2.40 -7.44 11.03
N ALA A 96 2.87 -7.67 12.26
CA ALA A 96 2.23 -8.62 13.17
C ALA A 96 0.79 -8.21 13.50
N LEU A 97 0.56 -6.93 13.76
CA LEU A 97 -0.78 -6.37 13.99
C LEU A 97 -1.68 -6.51 12.75
N LEU A 98 -1.16 -6.24 11.54
CA LEU A 98 -1.89 -6.48 10.30
C LEU A 98 -2.36 -7.95 10.21
N LYS A 99 -1.52 -8.90 10.58
CA LYS A 99 -1.84 -10.34 10.52
C LYS A 99 -2.80 -10.80 11.62
N LEU A 100 -2.75 -10.20 12.80
CA LEU A 100 -3.57 -10.58 13.96
C LEU A 100 -4.91 -9.85 14.02
N GLU A 101 -4.93 -8.55 13.68
CA GLU A 101 -6.09 -7.66 13.86
C GLU A 101 -6.60 -7.06 12.54
N GLY A 102 -5.99 -7.42 11.42
CA GLY A 102 -6.39 -6.91 10.10
C GLY A 102 -6.22 -5.40 9.96
N ALA A 103 -7.23 -4.74 9.39
CA ALA A 103 -7.17 -3.30 9.09
C ALA A 103 -7.01 -2.41 10.34
N VAL A 104 -7.59 -2.81 11.47
CA VAL A 104 -7.45 -2.07 12.73
C VAL A 104 -6.02 -2.15 13.25
N GLY A 105 -5.42 -3.35 13.20
CA GLY A 105 -4.02 -3.54 13.56
C GLY A 105 -3.06 -2.77 12.65
N LEU A 106 -3.30 -2.76 11.35
CA LEU A 106 -2.53 -1.94 10.39
C LEU A 106 -2.58 -0.45 10.77
N ARG A 107 -3.77 0.10 11.01
CA ARG A 107 -3.94 1.49 11.44
C ARG A 107 -3.12 1.79 12.70
N ASN A 108 -3.20 0.92 13.71
CA ASN A 108 -2.47 1.08 14.97
C ASN A 108 -0.95 1.02 14.74
N GLY A 109 -0.47 0.09 13.91
CA GLY A 109 0.93 -0.02 13.53
C GLY A 109 1.46 1.22 12.79
N LEU A 110 0.70 1.74 11.81
CA LEU A 110 1.06 2.97 11.10
C LEU A 110 1.03 4.19 12.03
N ALA A 111 0.08 4.26 12.98
CA ALA A 111 0.05 5.32 13.98
C ALA A 111 1.27 5.28 14.91
N LEU A 112 1.73 4.08 15.30
CA LEU A 112 2.96 3.90 16.06
C LEU A 112 4.19 4.36 15.26
N LEU A 113 4.30 3.98 13.99
CA LEU A 113 5.39 4.42 13.12
C LEU A 113 5.43 5.94 12.99
N LYS A 114 4.29 6.57 12.65
CA LYS A 114 4.17 8.02 12.56
C LYS A 114 4.58 8.71 13.87
N GLY A 115 4.01 8.28 15.00
CA GLY A 115 4.30 8.86 16.30
C GLY A 115 5.76 8.70 16.71
N SER A 116 6.40 7.58 16.36
CA SER A 116 7.82 7.35 16.59
C SER A 116 8.70 8.29 15.78
N LEU A 117 8.39 8.47 14.50
CA LEU A 117 9.09 9.39 13.61
C LEU A 117 8.98 10.85 14.10
N GLU A 118 7.77 11.32 14.41
CA GLU A 118 7.52 12.71 14.82
C GLU A 118 8.13 13.06 16.18
N ARG A 119 8.09 12.10 17.14
CA ARG A 119 8.55 12.39 18.52
C ARG A 119 10.03 12.17 18.74
N TYR A 120 10.63 11.22 18.01
CA TYR A 120 11.94 10.69 18.34
C TYR A 120 12.94 10.74 17.18
N TRP A 121 12.65 11.43 16.08
CA TRP A 121 13.52 11.43 14.90
C TRP A 121 15.00 11.63 15.20
N PRO A 122 15.46 12.55 16.08
CA PRO A 122 16.89 12.73 16.34
C PRO A 122 17.55 11.50 16.99
N ASP A 123 16.83 10.81 17.88
CA ASP A 123 17.38 9.78 18.76
C ASP A 123 16.90 8.37 18.49
N LEU A 124 15.97 8.19 17.55
CA LEU A 124 15.37 6.92 17.16
C LEU A 124 16.41 5.94 16.62
N TYR A 125 16.21 4.65 16.84
CA TYR A 125 17.03 3.61 16.22
C TYR A 125 16.41 3.10 14.89
N PRO A 126 17.25 2.73 13.90
CA PRO A 126 18.72 2.90 13.83
C PRO A 126 19.14 4.35 13.98
N LYS A 127 20.33 4.61 14.56
CA LYS A 127 20.83 5.98 14.71
C LYS A 127 21.14 6.59 13.33
N LEU A 128 21.06 7.91 13.23
CA LEU A 128 21.64 8.64 12.11
C LEU A 128 23.16 8.50 12.17
N ASP A 129 23.83 8.34 11.02
CA ASP A 129 25.27 8.21 10.97
C ASP A 129 25.95 9.59 11.11
N PRO A 130 26.59 9.89 12.25
CA PRO A 130 27.24 11.17 12.46
C PRO A 130 28.53 11.33 11.62
N GLU A 131 29.15 10.23 11.18
CA GLU A 131 30.35 10.26 10.34
C GLU A 131 30.01 10.62 8.90
N GLU A 132 28.77 10.29 8.44
CA GLU A 132 28.23 10.62 7.13
C GLU A 132 27.19 11.76 7.17
N ASN A 133 27.45 12.79 7.99
CA ASN A 133 26.58 13.96 8.09
C ASN A 133 25.14 13.67 8.52
N ASN A 134 24.96 12.74 9.48
CA ASN A 134 23.67 12.25 9.95
C ASN A 134 22.83 11.60 8.83
N ASP A 135 23.44 10.76 7.99
CA ASP A 135 22.75 10.04 6.93
C ASP A 135 21.59 9.22 7.49
N PRO A 136 20.36 9.42 6.98
CA PRO A 136 19.18 8.68 7.39
C PRO A 136 18.98 7.35 6.68
N LEU A 137 19.89 6.90 5.82
CA LEU A 137 19.70 5.80 4.88
C LEU A 137 19.15 4.52 5.51
N GLU A 138 19.66 4.12 6.67
CA GLU A 138 19.14 2.93 7.36
C GLU A 138 17.67 3.07 7.74
N ARG A 139 17.25 4.23 8.28
CA ARG A 139 15.87 4.51 8.63
C ARG A 139 14.96 4.51 7.40
N ILE A 140 15.44 5.14 6.33
CA ILE A 140 14.72 5.20 5.05
C ILE A 140 14.48 3.80 4.51
N ASN A 141 15.49 2.92 4.53
CA ASN A 141 15.36 1.54 4.10
C ASN A 141 14.36 0.75 4.95
N VAL A 142 14.35 0.98 6.27
CA VAL A 142 13.38 0.34 7.18
C VAL A 142 11.96 0.77 6.82
N ILE A 143 11.71 2.07 6.63
CA ILE A 143 10.37 2.56 6.26
C ILE A 143 10.00 2.14 4.83
N ALA A 144 10.92 2.15 3.88
CA ALA A 144 10.66 1.70 2.52
C ALA A 144 10.13 0.26 2.45
N SER A 145 10.50 -0.58 3.43
CA SER A 145 10.08 -1.99 3.47
C SER A 145 8.56 -2.19 3.60
N ILE A 146 7.80 -1.21 4.09
CA ILE A 146 6.33 -1.28 4.12
C ILE A 146 5.67 -0.90 2.79
N SER A 147 6.44 -0.35 1.84
CA SER A 147 5.97 0.07 0.51
C SER A 147 6.74 -0.62 -0.62
N THR A 148 7.47 -1.68 -0.34
CA THR A 148 8.20 -2.46 -1.35
C THR A 148 7.22 -3.00 -2.41
N PRO A 149 7.42 -2.68 -3.71
CA PRO A 149 6.52 -3.14 -4.76
C PRO A 149 6.38 -4.67 -4.82
N LEU A 150 5.19 -5.15 -5.19
CA LEU A 150 4.92 -6.57 -5.32
C LEU A 150 5.88 -7.24 -6.30
N GLY A 151 6.37 -8.42 -5.96
CA GLY A 151 7.28 -9.20 -6.79
C GLY A 151 8.74 -8.73 -6.73
N THR A 152 9.09 -7.78 -5.87
CA THR A 152 10.48 -7.39 -5.62
C THR A 152 11.24 -8.59 -5.04
N PHE A 153 12.33 -8.96 -5.72
CA PHE A 153 13.18 -10.05 -5.24
C PHE A 153 13.88 -9.65 -3.93
N GLY A 154 13.84 -10.54 -2.95
CA GLY A 154 14.53 -10.33 -1.67
C GLY A 154 13.74 -9.48 -0.66
N ASP A 155 12.44 -9.20 -0.88
CA ASP A 155 11.57 -8.59 0.13
C ASP A 155 11.27 -9.58 1.26
N PRO A 156 11.88 -9.43 2.46
CA PRO A 156 11.72 -10.39 3.54
C PRO A 156 10.35 -10.26 4.22
N LEU A 157 9.77 -9.06 4.22
CA LEU A 157 8.53 -8.78 4.92
C LEU A 157 7.30 -9.10 4.09
N ARG A 158 7.40 -9.01 2.77
CA ARG A 158 6.26 -9.16 1.84
C ARG A 158 5.04 -8.37 2.31
N PHE A 159 5.29 -7.14 2.79
CA PHE A 159 4.29 -6.34 3.50
C PHE A 159 3.05 -6.11 2.64
N LEU A 160 3.22 -5.63 1.41
CA LEU A 160 2.11 -5.35 0.50
C LEU A 160 1.39 -6.61 0.04
N GLN A 161 2.09 -7.73 -0.11
CA GLN A 161 1.45 -9.02 -0.41
C GLN A 161 0.52 -9.41 0.75
N ARG A 162 1.01 -9.37 1.98
CA ARG A 162 0.23 -9.70 3.19
C ARG A 162 -0.93 -8.74 3.41
N LEU A 163 -0.74 -7.45 3.08
CA LEU A 163 -1.83 -6.46 3.11
C LEU A 163 -2.93 -6.80 2.09
N ARG A 164 -2.59 -7.25 0.89
CA ARG A 164 -3.56 -7.68 -0.12
C ARG A 164 -4.30 -8.96 0.25
N GLU A 165 -3.63 -9.85 0.99
CA GLU A 165 -4.19 -11.11 1.51
C GLU A 165 -5.06 -10.90 2.76
N MET A 166 -5.01 -9.71 3.38
CA MET A 166 -5.81 -9.39 4.57
C MET A 166 -7.31 -9.57 4.30
N PRO A 167 -8.06 -10.27 5.19
CA PRO A 167 -9.50 -10.42 5.05
C PRO A 167 -10.24 -9.07 5.04
N LEU A 168 -11.00 -8.82 3.99
CA LEU A 168 -11.91 -7.68 3.86
C LEU A 168 -13.35 -8.10 4.05
N ALA A 169 -13.70 -9.32 3.65
CA ALA A 169 -14.98 -9.95 3.88
C ALA A 169 -14.78 -11.28 4.59
N ASN A 170 -15.63 -11.60 5.55
CA ASN A 170 -15.59 -12.82 6.33
C ASN A 170 -16.98 -13.44 6.41
N SER A 171 -17.26 -14.36 5.48
CA SER A 171 -18.53 -15.09 5.44
C SER A 171 -18.41 -16.42 6.19
N PRO A 172 -19.32 -16.71 7.12
CA PRO A 172 -19.37 -18.01 7.80
C PRO A 172 -19.53 -19.19 6.85
N GLN A 173 -20.12 -18.99 5.67
CA GLN A 173 -20.39 -20.05 4.69
C GLN A 173 -19.31 -20.14 3.60
N LEU A 174 -18.79 -19.00 3.14
CA LEU A 174 -17.90 -18.91 2.00
C LEU A 174 -16.42 -18.71 2.39
N GLY A 175 -16.16 -18.39 3.66
CA GLY A 175 -14.83 -18.08 4.16
C GLY A 175 -14.43 -16.61 3.97
N TRP A 176 -13.15 -16.32 4.06
CA TRP A 176 -12.60 -14.98 3.99
C TRP A 176 -12.04 -14.65 2.60
N PHE A 177 -12.17 -13.39 2.21
CA PHE A 177 -11.67 -12.85 0.94
C PHE A 177 -11.01 -11.50 1.15
N GLY A 178 -9.81 -11.36 0.56
CA GLY A 178 -9.02 -10.14 0.55
C GLY A 178 -8.95 -9.48 -0.84
N LEU A 179 -8.16 -8.42 -0.95
CA LEU A 179 -7.91 -7.74 -2.23
C LEU A 179 -7.22 -8.69 -3.24
N ALA A 180 -6.37 -9.59 -2.78
CA ALA A 180 -5.70 -10.57 -3.62
C ALA A 180 -6.71 -11.51 -4.32
N ASP A 181 -7.75 -11.97 -3.61
CA ASP A 181 -8.82 -12.77 -4.20
C ASP A 181 -9.62 -11.99 -5.25
N ILE A 182 -9.92 -10.71 -4.96
CA ILE A 182 -10.66 -9.82 -5.88
C ILE A 182 -9.86 -9.60 -7.17
N ALA A 183 -8.54 -9.48 -7.06
CA ALA A 183 -7.64 -9.30 -8.19
C ALA A 183 -7.33 -10.61 -8.94
N GLY A 184 -7.66 -11.76 -8.36
CA GLY A 184 -7.34 -13.08 -8.92
C GLY A 184 -5.88 -13.49 -8.72
N ASP A 185 -5.23 -12.94 -7.69
CA ASP A 185 -3.84 -13.31 -7.35
C ASP A 185 -3.79 -14.74 -6.81
N LYS A 186 -2.65 -15.40 -7.01
CA LYS A 186 -2.40 -16.69 -6.39
C LYS A 186 -2.02 -16.49 -4.92
N ILE A 187 -2.81 -17.06 -4.03
CA ILE A 187 -2.59 -17.01 -2.58
C ILE A 187 -2.13 -18.39 -2.13
N THR A 188 -0.99 -18.44 -1.44
CA THR A 188 -0.51 -19.68 -0.80
C THR A 188 -1.01 -19.71 0.65
N LEU A 189 -1.75 -20.76 0.99
CA LEU A 189 -2.24 -20.98 2.35
C LEU A 189 -1.08 -21.44 3.27
N PRO A 190 -1.24 -21.31 4.62
CA PRO A 190 -0.20 -21.73 5.57
C PRO A 190 0.24 -23.19 5.46
N ASN A 191 -0.59 -24.05 4.86
CA ASN A 191 -0.28 -25.46 4.60
C ASN A 191 0.49 -25.68 3.28
N GLY A 192 0.93 -24.64 2.59
CA GLY A 192 1.64 -24.69 1.32
C GLY A 192 0.76 -24.93 0.09
N GLN A 193 -0.56 -25.06 0.23
CA GLN A 193 -1.49 -25.25 -0.89
C GLN A 193 -1.92 -23.90 -1.48
N GLU A 194 -2.15 -23.85 -2.79
CA GLU A 194 -2.77 -22.68 -3.41
C GLU A 194 -4.25 -22.58 -2.99
N LYS A 195 -4.70 -21.40 -2.59
CA LYS A 195 -6.12 -21.12 -2.33
C LYS A 195 -6.89 -21.30 -3.65
N PRO A 196 -8.00 -22.06 -3.67
CA PRO A 196 -8.80 -22.21 -4.87
C PRO A 196 -9.26 -20.85 -5.42
N SER A 197 -9.23 -20.68 -6.73
CA SER A 197 -9.76 -19.49 -7.38
C SER A 197 -11.27 -19.36 -7.14
N VAL A 198 -11.73 -18.16 -6.85
CA VAL A 198 -13.14 -17.86 -6.55
C VAL A 198 -13.74 -16.96 -7.60
N SER A 199 -15.02 -17.16 -7.86
CA SER A 199 -15.76 -16.34 -8.82
C SER A 199 -16.13 -14.97 -8.18
N ALA A 200 -16.23 -13.93 -9.02
CA ALA A 200 -16.69 -12.62 -8.58
C ALA A 200 -18.09 -12.67 -7.91
N ALA A 201 -18.94 -13.63 -8.27
CA ALA A 201 -20.24 -13.83 -7.64
C ALA A 201 -20.11 -14.32 -6.19
N GLN A 202 -19.19 -15.25 -5.94
CA GLN A 202 -18.92 -15.76 -4.58
C GLN A 202 -18.32 -14.66 -3.69
N ILE A 203 -17.38 -13.86 -4.21
CA ILE A 203 -16.82 -12.72 -3.49
C ILE A 203 -17.91 -11.73 -3.10
N LYS A 204 -18.78 -11.32 -4.04
CA LYS A 204 -19.92 -10.44 -3.75
C LYS A 204 -20.88 -11.03 -2.73
N ALA A 205 -21.13 -12.34 -2.77
CA ALA A 205 -21.96 -13.02 -1.79
C ALA A 205 -21.32 -12.97 -0.39
N ALA A 206 -20.00 -13.20 -0.28
CA ALA A 206 -19.29 -13.11 0.99
C ALA A 206 -19.34 -11.71 1.60
N PHE A 207 -19.18 -10.65 0.80
CA PHE A 207 -19.33 -9.28 1.29
C PHE A 207 -20.75 -8.98 1.81
N ARG A 208 -21.79 -9.55 1.19
CA ARG A 208 -23.18 -9.40 1.66
C ARG A 208 -23.47 -10.17 2.94
N ASP A 209 -22.78 -11.29 3.13
CA ASP A 209 -22.93 -12.17 4.28
C ASP A 209 -22.09 -11.71 5.50
N THR A 210 -21.06 -10.86 5.25
CA THR A 210 -20.25 -10.26 6.30
C THR A 210 -21.05 -9.23 7.09
N LYS A 211 -20.87 -9.21 8.42
CA LYS A 211 -21.56 -8.24 9.28
C LYS A 211 -21.21 -6.80 8.90
N GLN A 212 -22.24 -5.96 8.82
CA GLN A 212 -22.10 -4.56 8.43
C GLN A 212 -21.12 -3.79 9.33
N GLU A 213 -21.13 -4.05 10.64
CA GLU A 213 -20.23 -3.41 11.61
C GLU A 213 -18.76 -3.74 11.35
N GLU A 214 -18.47 -4.98 10.94
CA GLU A 214 -17.11 -5.42 10.56
C GLU A 214 -16.64 -4.71 9.30
N LEU A 215 -17.47 -4.61 8.27
CA LEU A 215 -17.17 -3.89 7.02
C LEU A 215 -16.93 -2.39 7.27
N GLU A 216 -17.79 -1.76 8.07
CA GLU A 216 -17.66 -0.33 8.42
C GLU A 216 -16.41 -0.07 9.27
N GLY A 217 -16.11 -0.97 10.23
CA GLY A 217 -14.90 -0.91 11.04
C GLY A 217 -13.64 -1.03 10.18
N CYS A 218 -13.61 -2.01 9.27
CA CYS A 218 -12.54 -2.20 8.31
C CYS A 218 -12.39 -0.98 7.40
N GLY A 219 -13.49 -0.48 6.83
CA GLY A 219 -13.48 0.70 5.96
C GLY A 219 -12.94 1.95 6.64
N ARG A 220 -13.32 2.22 7.89
CA ARG A 220 -12.77 3.35 8.67
C ARG A 220 -11.29 3.18 8.93
N ALA A 221 -10.85 1.99 9.37
CA ALA A 221 -9.45 1.72 9.64
C ALA A 221 -8.57 1.87 8.38
N ILE A 222 -9.07 1.49 7.20
CA ILE A 222 -8.35 1.69 5.93
C ILE A 222 -8.27 3.17 5.57
N LEU A 223 -9.35 3.95 5.76
CA LEU A 223 -9.31 5.40 5.54
C LEU A 223 -8.29 6.09 6.45
N ASP A 224 -8.28 5.75 7.73
CA ASP A 224 -7.29 6.25 8.70
C ASP A 224 -5.86 5.85 8.28
N SER A 225 -5.67 4.60 7.81
CA SER A 225 -4.38 4.10 7.33
C SER A 225 -3.86 4.87 6.11
N ILE A 226 -4.75 5.27 5.19
CA ILE A 226 -4.38 6.13 4.04
C ILE A 226 -3.88 7.50 4.52
N VAL A 227 -4.55 8.09 5.50
CA VAL A 227 -4.13 9.37 6.08
C VAL A 227 -2.77 9.23 6.75
N LEU A 228 -2.60 8.20 7.59
CA LEU A 228 -1.34 7.94 8.30
C LEU A 228 -0.16 7.69 7.33
N ALA A 229 -0.38 6.91 6.28
CA ALA A 229 0.65 6.67 5.26
C ALA A 229 1.08 7.96 4.54
N LYS A 230 0.12 8.84 4.21
CA LYS A 230 0.41 10.16 3.64
C LYS A 230 1.11 11.11 4.62
N ASP A 231 0.78 11.04 5.89
CA ASP A 231 1.43 11.84 6.94
C ASP A 231 2.88 11.38 7.15
N ILE A 232 3.15 10.07 7.13
CA ILE A 232 4.52 9.51 7.16
C ILE A 232 5.32 9.99 5.95
N ASP A 233 4.75 9.88 4.75
CA ASP A 233 5.38 10.33 3.50
C ASP A 233 5.75 11.82 3.57
N ARG A 234 4.80 12.68 3.95
CA ARG A 234 5.01 14.11 4.12
C ARG A 234 6.11 14.42 5.14
N PHE A 235 6.07 13.79 6.32
CA PHE A 235 7.10 13.97 7.35
C PHE A 235 8.49 13.63 6.81
N LEU A 236 8.63 12.52 6.10
CA LEU A 236 9.91 12.11 5.53
C LEU A 236 10.38 13.06 4.43
N MET A 237 9.48 13.49 3.53
CA MET A 237 9.82 14.49 2.51
C MET A 237 10.28 15.83 3.11
N GLU A 238 9.66 16.28 4.20
CA GLU A 238 10.04 17.51 4.90
C GLU A 238 11.35 17.37 5.67
N THR A 239 11.63 16.18 6.22
CA THR A 239 12.76 15.95 7.11
C THR A 239 14.05 15.61 6.38
N VAL A 240 14.00 14.73 5.37
CA VAL A 240 15.18 14.25 4.63
C VAL A 240 15.23 14.80 3.20
N GLY A 241 14.18 15.45 2.75
CA GLY A 241 14.05 15.98 1.40
C GLY A 241 13.59 14.96 0.37
N PRO A 242 13.04 15.41 -0.77
CA PRO A 242 12.41 14.54 -1.77
C PRO A 242 13.39 13.59 -2.49
N ALA A 243 14.69 13.86 -2.43
CA ALA A 243 15.70 13.01 -3.06
C ALA A 243 16.04 11.76 -2.24
N GLN A 244 15.83 11.80 -0.92
CA GLN A 244 16.17 10.71 -0.01
C GLN A 244 14.89 10.04 0.56
N ALA A 245 13.74 10.71 0.53
CA ALA A 245 12.49 10.15 1.03
C ALA A 245 12.11 8.86 0.26
N PRO A 246 11.62 7.83 0.96
CA PRO A 246 11.20 6.58 0.32
C PRO A 246 9.92 6.79 -0.48
N ASP A 247 9.72 6.00 -1.54
CA ASP A 247 8.47 6.02 -2.30
C ASP A 247 7.36 5.24 -1.55
N MET A 248 6.38 5.97 -1.03
CA MET A 248 5.21 5.41 -0.35
C MET A 248 4.01 5.16 -1.29
N ALA A 249 4.18 5.36 -2.60
CA ALA A 249 3.08 5.26 -3.57
C ALA A 249 2.52 3.83 -3.67
N ALA A 250 3.36 2.80 -3.57
CA ALA A 250 2.90 1.41 -3.64
C ALA A 250 1.96 1.05 -2.48
N LEU A 251 2.27 1.47 -1.24
CA LEU A 251 1.41 1.29 -0.07
C LEU A 251 0.09 2.05 -0.23
N THR A 252 0.15 3.34 -0.59
CA THR A 252 -1.05 4.17 -0.74
C THR A 252 -1.96 3.69 -1.88
N THR A 253 -1.39 3.11 -2.94
CA THR A 253 -2.15 2.50 -4.04
C THR A 253 -2.92 1.28 -3.54
N VAL A 254 -2.27 0.34 -2.85
CA VAL A 254 -2.94 -0.85 -2.30
C VAL A 254 -4.04 -0.48 -1.32
N LEU A 255 -3.80 0.46 -0.41
CA LEU A 255 -4.82 0.96 0.53
C LEU A 255 -6.01 1.60 -0.19
N THR A 256 -5.74 2.39 -1.23
CA THR A 256 -6.79 3.04 -2.03
C THR A 256 -7.62 2.00 -2.81
N ASP A 257 -7.00 0.95 -3.32
CA ASP A 257 -7.70 -0.13 -4.01
C ASP A 257 -8.56 -0.96 -3.03
N ILE A 258 -8.08 -1.22 -1.81
CA ILE A 258 -8.91 -1.80 -0.75
C ILE A 258 -10.11 -0.91 -0.46
N GLN A 259 -9.91 0.40 -0.28
CA GLN A 259 -10.99 1.35 -0.03
C GLN A 259 -12.05 1.33 -1.15
N LYS A 260 -11.63 1.36 -2.43
CA LYS A 260 -12.55 1.31 -3.59
C LYS A 260 -13.41 0.05 -3.58
N ASN A 261 -12.83 -1.09 -3.21
CA ASN A 261 -13.55 -2.36 -3.17
C ASN A 261 -14.49 -2.47 -1.95
N LEU A 262 -14.18 -1.81 -0.83
CA LEU A 262 -15.03 -1.75 0.36
C LEU A 262 -16.18 -0.72 0.22
N ALA A 263 -15.98 0.37 -0.49
CA ALA A 263 -16.93 1.50 -0.60
C ALA A 263 -18.37 1.08 -0.94
N PRO A 264 -18.65 0.15 -1.88
CA PRO A 264 -20.01 -0.27 -2.18
C PRO A 264 -20.75 -0.95 -1.00
N TYR A 265 -20.00 -1.45 -0.01
CA TYR A 265 -20.53 -2.22 1.10
C TYR A 265 -20.54 -1.44 2.43
N THR A 266 -19.80 -0.34 2.53
CA THR A 266 -19.71 0.50 3.73
C THR A 266 -20.60 1.73 3.68
N SER A 267 -21.12 2.12 2.50
CA SER A 267 -21.93 3.33 2.30
C SER A 267 -23.43 3.01 2.41
N LYS A 268 -23.92 2.60 3.58
CA LYS A 268 -25.35 2.70 3.88
C LYS A 268 -25.62 3.94 4.73
N VAL A 269 -25.76 5.10 4.07
CA VAL A 269 -26.55 6.19 4.65
C VAL A 269 -28.01 5.70 4.67
N PRO A 270 -28.70 5.62 5.82
CA PRO A 270 -30.12 5.30 5.86
C PRO A 270 -30.90 6.42 5.16
N GLY A 271 -31.35 6.19 3.95
CA GLY A 271 -32.22 7.15 3.28
C GLY A 271 -32.19 7.21 1.75
N GLN A 272 -31.48 6.35 1.04
CA GLN A 272 -31.68 6.25 -0.41
C GLN A 272 -32.04 4.83 -0.83
N MET A 273 -33.38 4.60 -0.89
CA MET A 273 -33.94 3.46 -1.59
C MET A 273 -33.57 3.55 -3.07
N GLN A 274 -33.09 2.42 -3.58
CA GLN A 274 -32.80 2.17 -4.96
C GLN A 274 -33.96 2.56 -5.87
N ALA A 275 -33.70 3.38 -6.84
CA ALA A 275 -34.45 3.39 -8.09
C ALA A 275 -33.56 2.77 -9.15
N GLU A 276 -33.80 1.48 -9.43
CA GLU A 276 -33.39 0.88 -10.68
C GLU A 276 -34.23 1.50 -11.80
N GLY A 277 -33.55 1.93 -12.85
CA GLY A 277 -34.20 2.11 -14.15
C GLY A 277 -34.11 3.49 -14.74
N GLN A 278 -33.51 3.52 -15.89
CA GLN A 278 -33.59 4.47 -16.99
C GLN A 278 -32.52 5.56 -17.08
N ALA A 279 -31.72 5.33 -18.12
CA ALA A 279 -30.88 6.32 -18.75
C ALA A 279 -31.69 7.56 -19.17
N THR A 280 -31.28 8.72 -18.72
CA THR A 280 -31.59 9.99 -19.38
C THR A 280 -30.39 10.89 -19.28
N GLU A 281 -29.84 11.22 -20.43
CA GLU A 281 -28.83 12.25 -20.61
C GLU A 281 -29.41 13.59 -20.16
N THR A 282 -28.73 14.25 -19.22
CA THR A 282 -28.91 15.70 -19.06
C THR A 282 -27.58 16.32 -18.60
N SER A 283 -27.07 17.12 -19.49
CA SER A 283 -25.93 18.02 -19.32
C SER A 283 -26.18 19.02 -18.19
N SER A 284 -25.27 19.09 -17.19
CA SER A 284 -25.05 20.32 -16.42
C SER A 284 -23.63 20.38 -15.84
N SER A 285 -23.00 21.50 -16.07
CA SER A 285 -21.70 21.98 -15.62
C SER A 285 -21.50 21.89 -14.10
N GLY A 286 -20.41 21.26 -13.64
CA GLY A 286 -19.99 21.31 -12.24
C GLY A 286 -18.72 20.47 -12.02
N GLY A 287 -17.71 21.05 -11.42
CA GLY A 287 -16.33 20.60 -11.28
C GLY A 287 -16.13 19.13 -10.98
N PHE A 288 -15.41 18.46 -11.86
CA PHE A 288 -15.02 17.07 -11.72
C PHE A 288 -13.83 16.94 -10.75
N ALA A 289 -14.04 16.25 -9.63
CA ALA A 289 -12.96 15.71 -8.80
C ALA A 289 -12.21 14.66 -9.63
N ILE A 290 -10.87 14.74 -9.67
CA ILE A 290 -10.02 13.73 -10.34
C ILE A 290 -9.96 12.50 -9.43
N ASN A 291 -10.92 11.59 -9.58
CA ASN A 291 -10.92 10.30 -8.90
C ASN A 291 -11.02 9.12 -9.88
N GLY A 292 -10.70 9.32 -11.16
CA GLY A 292 -10.74 8.29 -12.18
C GLY A 292 -9.33 7.85 -12.59
N ALA A 293 -9.08 6.53 -12.61
CA ALA A 293 -7.92 5.98 -13.30
C ALA A 293 -7.93 6.43 -14.76
N ILE A 294 -6.77 6.82 -15.29
CA ILE A 294 -6.59 7.15 -16.71
C ILE A 294 -6.83 5.86 -17.51
N GLN A 295 -7.93 5.79 -18.24
CA GLN A 295 -8.33 4.60 -18.99
C GLN A 295 -8.24 4.79 -20.50
N SER A 296 -8.08 6.04 -20.95
CA SER A 296 -8.03 6.35 -22.37
C SER A 296 -6.98 7.41 -22.69
N ARG A 297 -6.52 7.42 -23.95
CA ARG A 297 -5.66 8.48 -24.50
C ARG A 297 -6.30 9.86 -24.35
N GLN A 298 -7.61 9.95 -24.47
CA GLN A 298 -8.36 11.20 -24.28
C GLN A 298 -8.33 11.71 -22.82
N ASP A 299 -8.26 10.81 -21.84
CA ASP A 299 -8.13 11.20 -20.43
C ASP A 299 -6.75 11.80 -20.16
N VAL A 300 -5.70 11.28 -20.80
CA VAL A 300 -4.34 11.87 -20.75
C VAL A 300 -4.36 13.29 -21.28
N VAL A 301 -4.96 13.50 -22.45
CA VAL A 301 -5.04 14.83 -23.10
C VAL A 301 -5.78 15.81 -22.20
N ARG A 302 -6.94 15.44 -21.64
CA ARG A 302 -7.71 16.29 -20.71
C ARG A 302 -6.97 16.62 -19.43
N LEU A 303 -6.19 15.68 -18.88
CA LEU A 303 -5.37 15.92 -17.69
C LEU A 303 -4.25 16.92 -17.99
N LEU A 304 -3.56 16.78 -19.10
CA LEU A 304 -2.53 17.71 -19.53
C LEU A 304 -3.08 19.13 -19.74
N ASP A 305 -4.29 19.27 -20.28
CA ASP A 305 -4.96 20.57 -20.38
C ASP A 305 -5.17 21.23 -19.02
N ARG A 306 -5.69 20.48 -18.05
CA ARG A 306 -5.94 21.01 -16.70
C ARG A 306 -4.67 21.40 -15.98
N ILE A 307 -3.58 20.64 -16.19
CA ILE A 307 -2.26 20.99 -15.63
C ILE A 307 -1.75 22.28 -16.28
N CYS A 308 -1.91 22.44 -17.60
CA CYS A 308 -1.57 23.69 -18.29
C CYS A 308 -2.37 24.89 -17.77
N GLU A 309 -3.68 24.72 -17.52
CA GLU A 309 -4.54 25.76 -16.92
C GLU A 309 -4.11 26.14 -15.50
N TYR A 310 -3.69 25.14 -14.69
CA TYR A 310 -3.16 25.39 -13.36
C TYR A 310 -1.90 26.29 -13.44
N TYR A 311 -0.91 25.93 -14.26
CA TYR A 311 0.32 26.74 -14.42
C TYR A 311 0.04 28.13 -15.01
N ALA A 312 -0.87 28.23 -15.96
CA ALA A 312 -1.25 29.52 -16.52
C ALA A 312 -1.82 30.49 -15.47
N ARG A 313 -2.48 29.93 -14.44
CA ARG A 313 -3.09 30.73 -13.36
C ARG A 313 -2.13 30.99 -12.19
N THR A 314 -1.28 30.00 -11.83
CA THR A 314 -0.43 30.07 -10.62
C THR A 314 0.99 30.52 -10.93
N GLU A 315 1.52 30.14 -12.09
CA GLU A 315 2.90 30.43 -12.51
C GLU A 315 2.96 30.82 -13.99
N PRO A 316 2.50 32.04 -14.37
CA PRO A 316 2.42 32.45 -15.78
C PRO A 316 3.76 32.46 -16.52
N SER A 317 4.88 32.55 -15.80
CA SER A 317 6.24 32.57 -16.36
C SER A 317 6.88 31.18 -16.49
N SER A 318 6.18 30.11 -16.08
CA SER A 318 6.71 28.74 -16.13
C SER A 318 6.80 28.25 -17.59
N PRO A 319 7.92 27.62 -18.00
CA PRO A 319 8.04 26.99 -19.32
C PRO A 319 7.28 25.67 -19.43
N LEU A 320 6.81 25.11 -18.31
CA LEU A 320 6.13 23.80 -18.25
C LEU A 320 4.89 23.69 -19.15
N PRO A 321 4.00 24.69 -19.27
CA PRO A 321 2.86 24.61 -20.17
C PRO A 321 3.25 24.38 -21.64
N LEU A 322 4.37 24.89 -22.07
CA LEU A 322 4.86 24.68 -23.47
C LEU A 322 5.26 23.22 -23.70
N LEU A 323 5.94 22.60 -22.73
CA LEU A 323 6.34 21.19 -22.78
C LEU A 323 5.13 20.26 -22.67
N LEU A 324 4.21 20.57 -21.78
CA LEU A 324 2.98 19.79 -21.57
C LEU A 324 2.07 19.83 -22.81
N ARG A 325 1.93 20.97 -23.47
CA ARG A 325 1.21 21.09 -24.75
C ARG A 325 1.88 20.31 -25.88
N ARG A 326 3.22 20.23 -25.86
CA ARG A 326 3.94 19.35 -26.80
C ARG A 326 3.65 17.88 -26.51
N ALA A 327 3.70 17.47 -25.24
CA ALA A 327 3.36 16.11 -24.82
C ALA A 327 1.92 15.74 -25.20
N GLN A 328 0.98 16.68 -25.07
CA GLN A 328 -0.41 16.51 -25.47
C GLN A 328 -0.56 16.22 -26.95
N ARG A 329 0.11 16.99 -27.83
CA ARG A 329 0.12 16.72 -29.27
C ARG A 329 0.72 15.33 -29.58
N LEU A 330 1.85 14.98 -28.96
CA LEU A 330 2.47 13.67 -29.14
C LEU A 330 1.57 12.51 -28.66
N ALA A 331 0.74 12.73 -27.64
CA ALA A 331 -0.18 11.72 -27.17
C ALA A 331 -1.27 11.38 -28.17
N GLU A 332 -1.57 12.23 -29.15
CA GLU A 332 -2.57 11.98 -30.22
C GLU A 332 -1.96 11.35 -31.49
N MET A 333 -0.63 11.39 -31.60
CA MET A 333 0.11 10.92 -32.78
C MET A 333 0.34 9.39 -32.75
N ASP A 334 0.55 8.81 -33.92
CA ASP A 334 1.06 7.45 -34.06
C ASP A 334 2.60 7.43 -33.91
N PHE A 335 3.18 6.23 -33.86
CA PHE A 335 4.62 6.06 -33.65
C PHE A 335 5.47 6.76 -34.72
N LEU A 336 5.10 6.67 -35.97
CA LEU A 336 5.86 7.28 -37.09
C LEU A 336 5.76 8.80 -37.06
N GLN A 337 4.59 9.33 -36.75
CA GLN A 337 4.37 10.78 -36.54
C GLN A 337 5.19 11.32 -35.37
N ILE A 338 5.31 10.55 -34.27
CA ILE A 338 6.13 10.92 -33.11
C ILE A 338 7.61 10.96 -33.51
N VAL A 339 8.08 9.98 -34.29
CA VAL A 339 9.48 9.96 -34.79
C VAL A 339 9.74 11.15 -35.70
N ASP A 340 8.81 11.47 -36.59
CA ASP A 340 8.93 12.63 -37.50
C ASP A 340 8.97 13.97 -36.73
N GLU A 341 8.17 14.11 -35.68
CA GLU A 341 8.13 15.32 -34.83
C GLU A 341 9.40 15.47 -33.95
N LEU A 342 9.92 14.36 -33.40
CA LEU A 342 11.03 14.39 -32.44
C LEU A 342 12.40 14.30 -33.14
N THR A 343 12.52 13.46 -34.14
CA THR A 343 13.80 13.15 -34.82
C THR A 343 13.59 12.81 -36.32
N PRO A 344 13.33 13.79 -37.16
CA PRO A 344 13.06 13.55 -38.58
C PRO A 344 14.17 12.75 -39.30
N ALA A 345 15.41 12.88 -38.86
CA ALA A 345 16.57 12.17 -39.42
C ALA A 345 16.52 10.64 -39.16
N MET A 346 15.81 10.18 -38.15
CA MET A 346 15.68 8.73 -37.83
C MET A 346 14.69 8.00 -38.72
N ARG A 347 13.82 8.70 -39.42
CA ARG A 347 12.80 8.07 -40.29
C ARG A 347 13.43 7.15 -41.33
N ALA A 348 14.50 7.60 -42.00
CA ALA A 348 15.19 6.81 -43.01
C ALA A 348 15.83 5.53 -42.44
N GLN A 349 16.18 5.50 -41.16
CA GLN A 349 16.74 4.31 -40.48
C GLN A 349 15.66 3.34 -40.04
N LEU A 350 14.44 3.81 -39.75
CA LEU A 350 13.32 3.01 -39.28
C LEU A 350 12.49 2.44 -40.44
N GLU A 351 12.51 3.06 -41.62
CA GLU A 351 11.76 2.62 -42.79
C GLU A 351 11.99 1.16 -43.19
N PRO A 352 13.22 0.58 -43.11
CA PRO A 352 13.46 -0.83 -43.34
C PRO A 352 12.83 -1.78 -42.30
N ILE A 353 12.58 -1.29 -41.10
CA ILE A 353 12.09 -2.10 -39.95
C ILE A 353 10.55 -2.05 -39.88
N VAL A 354 9.97 -0.88 -40.13
CA VAL A 354 8.53 -0.63 -39.94
C VAL A 354 7.73 -0.82 -41.25
N GLY A 355 8.42 -0.78 -42.41
CA GLY A 355 7.77 -0.79 -43.71
C GLY A 355 7.21 0.59 -44.10
N ARG A 356 6.88 0.77 -45.38
CA ARG A 356 6.27 2.01 -45.89
C ARG A 356 4.76 2.01 -45.65
N PRO A 357 4.16 3.17 -45.31
CA PRO A 357 2.72 3.30 -45.27
C PRO A 357 2.15 3.03 -46.67
N ALA A 358 1.04 2.32 -46.73
CA ALA A 358 0.37 2.02 -48.01
C ALA A 358 -0.13 3.32 -48.66
N GLY A 359 0.54 3.77 -49.74
CA GLY A 359 0.10 4.93 -50.51
C GLY A 359 1.19 5.93 -50.93
N GLU A 360 2.42 5.83 -50.47
CA GLU A 360 3.51 6.71 -50.92
C GLU A 360 4.31 6.08 -52.09
N THR A 361 4.28 6.74 -53.23
CA THR A 361 5.13 6.44 -54.39
C THR A 361 6.58 6.93 -54.14
N PRO A 362 7.60 6.17 -54.58
CA PRO A 362 9.00 6.60 -54.40
C PRO A 362 9.30 7.88 -55.13
N PRO A 363 10.11 8.79 -54.56
CA PRO A 363 10.63 9.94 -55.33
C PRO A 363 11.51 9.46 -56.49
N ALA A 364 11.31 10.10 -57.65
CA ALA A 364 12.01 9.81 -58.90
C ALA A 364 13.50 10.08 -58.79
#